data_c47fb6e9c7ed42789346611a15763cc4
#
_entry.id   c47fb6e9c7ed42789346611a15763cc4
#
_cell.length_a   1.000
_cell.length_b   1.000
_cell.length_c   1.000
_cell.angle_alpha   90.00
_cell.angle_beta   90.00
_cell.angle_gamma   90.00
#
_symmetry.space_group_name_H-M   'P 1'
#
loop_
_entity.id
_entity.type
_entity.pdbx_description
1 polymer ?
#
loop_
_entity_poly.entity_id
_entity_poly.type
_entity_poly.pdbx_seq_one_letter_code
_entity_poly.pdbx_strand_id
1 'polypeptide(L)'
;MPLITRRALLASAGAGFLVAASGGAYAGLVEPGLMLNVTEYRLKPPGWPEDLPLSIAVIADVHVCEPFVPMSRVKRIVETVNALKPDLIVHLGDHEATYRFVAARVPPNEWAAAYADLSAPLGLYTILGNHDWWHNADTIRGALDGARIRIMENEAELIEHRGRRFWLGGLGDQLAHLFDRRRRMGEDDLPATLSQIRTKDPVVMLAHEPDIFDEMPARVSLTLAGHTHGGQIYVPGMPNPFIPRDYRGRFRYGHVVEEGRHMIISGGIGMSGLPVRFGVPPEIVVVRLGNAPAVA
;
A
#
# COMPACT_ATOMS: atom_id res chain seq x y z
N MET A 1 -12.88 -27.83 45.70
CA MET A 1 -12.10 -27.12 44.68
C MET A 1 -10.63 -27.45 44.89
N PRO A 2 -9.90 -27.94 43.89
CA PRO A 2 -8.45 -28.19 44.05
C PRO A 2 -7.73 -26.87 44.28
N LEU A 3 -6.92 -26.80 45.34
CA LEU A 3 -6.10 -25.63 45.67
C LEU A 3 -4.94 -25.54 44.65
N ILE A 4 -4.85 -24.43 43.94
CA ILE A 4 -3.72 -24.15 43.02
C ILE A 4 -2.46 -24.01 43.88
N THR A 5 -1.47 -24.86 43.65
CA THR A 5 -0.20 -24.80 44.38
C THR A 5 0.63 -23.59 43.91
N ARG A 6 1.45 -23.02 44.81
CA ARG A 6 2.37 -21.92 44.48
C ARG A 6 3.27 -22.26 43.28
N ARG A 7 3.69 -23.53 43.16
CA ARG A 7 4.51 -24.05 42.07
C ARG A 7 3.73 -24.06 40.74
N ALA A 8 2.46 -24.45 40.75
CA ALA A 8 1.59 -24.42 39.58
C ALA A 8 1.35 -22.96 39.12
N LEU A 9 1.11 -22.04 40.06
CA LEU A 9 0.93 -20.61 39.73
C LEU A 9 2.19 -20.01 39.10
N LEU A 10 3.38 -20.28 39.65
CA LEU A 10 4.64 -19.81 39.08
C LEU A 10 4.95 -20.42 37.72
N ALA A 11 4.65 -21.71 37.52
CA ALA A 11 4.82 -22.37 36.23
C ALA A 11 3.87 -21.77 35.16
N SER A 12 2.61 -21.51 35.52
CA SER A 12 1.64 -20.88 34.62
C SER A 12 2.03 -19.45 34.28
N ALA A 13 2.51 -18.66 35.24
CA ALA A 13 3.02 -17.31 35.03
C ALA A 13 4.25 -17.30 34.11
N GLY A 14 5.20 -18.23 34.33
CA GLY A 14 6.37 -18.40 33.46
C GLY A 14 6.01 -18.80 32.04
N ALA A 15 5.08 -19.72 31.86
CA ALA A 15 4.59 -20.12 30.56
C ALA A 15 3.88 -18.94 29.85
N GLY A 16 3.03 -18.21 30.55
CA GLY A 16 2.37 -17.01 30.02
C GLY A 16 3.35 -15.92 29.59
N PHE A 17 4.40 -15.70 30.37
CA PHE A 17 5.47 -14.75 30.01
C PHE A 17 6.23 -15.18 28.76
N LEU A 18 6.58 -16.45 28.63
CA LEU A 18 7.27 -16.98 27.45
C LEU A 18 6.42 -16.83 26.18
N VAL A 19 5.12 -17.13 26.26
CA VAL A 19 4.20 -16.95 25.13
C VAL A 19 4.08 -15.47 24.74
N ALA A 20 3.94 -14.57 25.70
CA ALA A 20 3.86 -13.13 25.45
C ALA A 20 5.17 -12.58 24.86
N ALA A 21 6.32 -12.99 25.39
CA ALA A 21 7.63 -12.59 24.87
C ALA A 21 7.88 -13.10 23.46
N SER A 22 7.54 -14.37 23.18
CA SER A 22 7.68 -14.97 21.85
C SER A 22 6.73 -14.32 20.84
N GLY A 23 5.47 -14.07 21.22
CA GLY A 23 4.50 -13.37 20.39
C GLY A 23 4.91 -11.92 20.10
N GLY A 24 5.44 -11.21 21.09
CA GLY A 24 5.97 -9.86 20.93
C GLY A 24 7.20 -9.82 20.02
N ALA A 25 8.13 -10.76 20.17
CA ALA A 25 9.30 -10.87 19.29
C ALA A 25 8.89 -11.21 17.85
N TYR A 26 7.93 -12.10 17.66
CA TYR A 26 7.37 -12.42 16.34
C TYR A 26 6.76 -11.17 15.70
N ALA A 27 5.87 -10.47 16.41
CA ALA A 27 5.16 -9.31 15.90
C ALA A 27 6.06 -8.08 15.65
N GLY A 28 7.14 -7.92 16.43
CA GLY A 28 8.03 -6.77 16.32
C GLY A 28 9.25 -6.98 15.40
N LEU A 29 9.67 -8.24 15.20
CA LEU A 29 10.92 -8.53 14.48
C LEU A 29 10.73 -9.48 13.30
N VAL A 30 10.00 -10.58 13.49
CA VAL A 30 9.92 -11.63 12.46
C VAL A 30 8.97 -11.24 11.35
N GLU A 31 7.70 -10.99 11.68
CA GLU A 31 6.70 -10.68 10.66
C GLU A 31 7.03 -9.37 9.92
N PRO A 32 7.24 -8.22 10.58
CA PRO A 32 7.53 -6.97 9.86
C PRO A 32 8.93 -6.93 9.23
N GLY A 33 9.95 -7.51 9.88
CA GLY A 33 11.35 -7.37 9.46
C GLY A 33 11.83 -8.42 8.46
N LEU A 34 11.37 -9.67 8.58
CA LEU A 34 11.89 -10.79 7.79
C LEU A 34 10.94 -11.22 6.66
N MET A 35 9.62 -11.07 6.85
CA MET A 35 8.65 -11.48 5.84
C MET A 35 8.47 -10.38 4.77
N LEU A 36 8.29 -10.82 3.53
CA LEU A 36 7.86 -10.03 2.40
C LEU A 36 7.15 -10.98 1.44
N ASN A 37 5.84 -10.95 1.49
CA ASN A 37 5.01 -11.85 0.68
C ASN A 37 4.75 -11.23 -0.70
N VAL A 38 4.40 -12.08 -1.66
CA VAL A 38 3.84 -11.67 -2.94
C VAL A 38 2.41 -12.20 -2.98
N THR A 39 1.44 -11.29 -3.01
CA THR A 39 0.00 -11.60 -3.06
C THR A 39 -0.51 -11.35 -4.47
N GLU A 40 -1.02 -12.37 -5.15
CA GLU A 40 -1.52 -12.26 -6.52
C GLU A 40 -3.05 -12.22 -6.58
N TYR A 41 -3.60 -11.24 -7.30
CA TYR A 41 -5.01 -11.14 -7.64
C TYR A 41 -5.19 -11.23 -9.16
N ARG A 42 -6.07 -12.14 -9.62
CA ARG A 42 -6.45 -12.27 -11.03
C ARG A 42 -7.87 -11.77 -11.20
N LEU A 43 -8.03 -10.71 -11.96
CA LEU A 43 -9.29 -10.01 -12.05
C LEU A 43 -9.74 -9.84 -13.50
N LYS A 44 -11.05 -9.89 -13.69
CA LYS A 44 -11.76 -9.50 -14.90
C LYS A 44 -12.82 -8.46 -14.55
N PRO A 45 -12.42 -7.24 -14.18
CA PRO A 45 -13.38 -6.23 -13.77
C PRO A 45 -14.20 -5.76 -14.98
N PRO A 46 -15.44 -5.27 -14.75
CA PRO A 46 -16.25 -4.70 -15.80
C PRO A 46 -15.52 -3.62 -16.60
N GLY A 47 -15.69 -3.64 -17.91
CA GLY A 47 -15.04 -2.69 -18.81
C GLY A 47 -13.57 -2.96 -19.13
N TRP A 48 -12.91 -3.95 -18.48
CA TRP A 48 -11.56 -4.37 -18.85
C TRP A 48 -11.60 -5.48 -19.91
N PRO A 49 -11.01 -5.26 -21.11
CA PRO A 49 -11.00 -6.25 -22.18
C PRO A 49 -10.13 -7.47 -21.84
N GLU A 50 -10.60 -8.67 -22.19
CA GLU A 50 -9.80 -9.90 -21.99
C GLU A 50 -8.51 -9.92 -22.83
N ASP A 51 -8.53 -9.26 -23.99
CA ASP A 51 -7.40 -9.15 -24.92
C ASP A 51 -6.47 -7.95 -24.59
N LEU A 52 -6.62 -7.37 -23.40
CA LEU A 52 -5.68 -6.43 -22.81
C LEU A 52 -5.05 -7.06 -21.54
N PRO A 53 -4.13 -8.05 -21.70
CA PRO A 53 -3.45 -8.62 -20.55
C PRO A 53 -2.49 -7.60 -19.96
N LEU A 54 -2.62 -7.32 -18.66
CA LEU A 54 -1.76 -6.39 -17.93
C LEU A 54 -1.41 -6.98 -16.56
N SER A 55 -0.11 -6.97 -16.23
CA SER A 55 0.38 -7.29 -14.89
C SER A 55 0.90 -6.03 -14.22
N ILE A 56 0.36 -5.71 -13.05
CA ILE A 56 0.73 -4.53 -12.25
C ILE A 56 1.36 -5.03 -10.95
N ALA A 57 2.60 -4.62 -10.66
CA ALA A 57 3.17 -4.73 -9.33
C ALA A 57 2.82 -3.48 -8.52
N VAL A 58 2.24 -3.69 -7.34
CA VAL A 58 1.78 -2.64 -6.44
C VAL A 58 2.66 -2.65 -5.19
N ILE A 59 3.29 -1.52 -4.93
CA ILE A 59 4.04 -1.21 -3.72
C ILE A 59 3.21 -0.19 -2.94
N ALA A 60 3.07 -0.33 -1.63
CA ALA A 60 2.35 0.62 -0.80
C ALA A 60 2.97 0.72 0.59
N ASP A 61 2.84 1.89 1.20
CA ASP A 61 3.09 2.08 2.63
C ASP A 61 4.44 1.53 3.08
N VAL A 62 5.51 1.92 2.39
CA VAL A 62 6.86 1.41 2.68
C VAL A 62 7.39 1.98 3.98
N HIS A 63 7.10 3.26 4.26
CA HIS A 63 7.51 3.94 5.49
C HIS A 63 9.00 3.76 5.79
N VAL A 64 9.84 4.16 4.83
CA VAL A 64 11.30 4.00 4.93
C VAL A 64 11.83 4.71 6.17
N CYS A 65 12.53 3.97 7.04
CA CYS A 65 13.10 4.50 8.28
C CYS A 65 14.04 3.49 8.94
N GLU A 66 14.94 3.99 9.81
CA GLU A 66 15.73 3.16 10.69
C GLU A 66 15.03 2.97 12.05
N PRO A 67 15.05 1.79 12.64
CA PRO A 67 15.68 0.56 12.15
C PRO A 67 14.68 -0.37 11.41
N PHE A 68 13.43 0.04 11.17
CA PHE A 68 12.33 -0.87 10.82
C PHE A 68 12.26 -1.19 9.32
N VAL A 69 12.47 -0.19 8.47
CA VAL A 69 12.53 -0.36 7.01
C VAL A 69 13.80 0.32 6.49
N PRO A 70 14.97 -0.26 6.76
CA PRO A 70 16.26 0.27 6.33
C PRO A 70 16.45 0.14 4.82
N MET A 71 17.46 0.82 4.27
CA MET A 71 17.79 0.77 2.84
C MET A 71 18.03 -0.65 2.31
N SER A 72 18.52 -1.57 3.14
CA SER A 72 18.65 -2.98 2.77
C SER A 72 17.27 -3.63 2.47
N ARG A 73 16.24 -3.20 3.19
CA ARG A 73 14.86 -3.63 2.96
C ARG A 73 14.32 -3.04 1.66
N VAL A 74 14.58 -1.76 1.39
CA VAL A 74 14.19 -1.08 0.13
C VAL A 74 14.82 -1.80 -1.06
N LYS A 75 16.10 -2.14 -1.02
CA LYS A 75 16.78 -2.91 -2.07
C LYS A 75 16.12 -4.27 -2.29
N ARG A 76 15.78 -4.99 -1.21
CA ARG A 76 15.08 -6.27 -1.31
C ARG A 76 13.70 -6.13 -1.96
N ILE A 77 12.97 -5.03 -1.69
CA ILE A 77 11.69 -4.74 -2.36
C ILE A 77 11.91 -4.59 -3.86
N VAL A 78 12.89 -3.78 -4.26
CA VAL A 78 13.25 -3.55 -5.68
C VAL A 78 13.62 -4.87 -6.38
N GLU A 79 14.49 -5.67 -5.77
CA GLU A 79 14.88 -6.98 -6.30
C GLU A 79 13.67 -7.91 -6.47
N THR A 80 12.79 -7.95 -5.46
CA THR A 80 11.58 -8.79 -5.50
C THR A 80 10.64 -8.35 -6.61
N VAL A 81 10.35 -7.04 -6.74
CA VAL A 81 9.47 -6.51 -7.78
C VAL A 81 10.04 -6.78 -9.17
N ASN A 82 11.34 -6.55 -9.38
CA ASN A 82 11.99 -6.78 -10.67
C ASN A 82 11.96 -8.27 -11.07
N ALA A 83 12.09 -9.18 -10.09
CA ALA A 83 11.99 -10.63 -10.34
C ALA A 83 10.60 -11.06 -10.83
N LEU A 84 9.54 -10.32 -10.46
CA LEU A 84 8.16 -10.57 -10.91
C LEU A 84 7.91 -10.18 -12.37
N LYS A 85 8.79 -9.36 -12.98
CA LYS A 85 8.71 -8.87 -14.36
C LYS A 85 7.32 -8.30 -14.70
N PRO A 86 6.79 -7.33 -13.95
CA PRO A 86 5.49 -6.76 -14.22
C PRO A 86 5.52 -5.91 -15.50
N ASP A 87 4.35 -5.70 -16.12
CA ASP A 87 4.22 -4.76 -17.24
C ASP A 87 4.25 -3.29 -16.75
N LEU A 88 3.72 -3.04 -15.55
CA LEU A 88 3.60 -1.74 -14.90
C LEU A 88 3.94 -1.86 -13.40
N ILE A 89 4.60 -0.86 -12.84
CA ILE A 89 4.80 -0.73 -11.40
C ILE A 89 4.08 0.52 -10.91
N VAL A 90 3.35 0.38 -9.79
CA VAL A 90 2.72 1.52 -9.12
C VAL A 90 3.10 1.54 -7.64
N HIS A 91 3.36 2.74 -7.10
CA HIS A 91 3.56 2.96 -5.67
C HIS A 91 2.42 3.84 -5.14
N LEU A 92 1.74 3.38 -4.10
CA LEU A 92 0.50 3.99 -3.62
C LEU A 92 0.71 5.00 -2.47
N GLY A 93 1.90 5.60 -2.38
CA GLY A 93 2.20 6.59 -1.35
C GLY A 93 2.73 6.01 -0.04
N ASP A 94 2.91 6.89 0.93
CA ASP A 94 3.53 6.60 2.23
C ASP A 94 4.95 6.03 2.07
N HIS A 95 5.78 6.80 1.37
CA HIS A 95 7.19 6.48 1.18
C HIS A 95 7.97 6.57 2.48
N GLU A 96 7.68 7.61 3.30
CA GLU A 96 8.38 7.89 4.54
C GLU A 96 7.56 7.63 5.81
N ALA A 97 8.27 7.27 6.88
CA ALA A 97 7.67 7.10 8.20
C ALA A 97 7.66 8.42 8.98
N THR A 98 6.53 8.76 9.61
CA THR A 98 6.41 9.94 10.48
C THR A 98 6.04 9.63 11.93
N TYR A 99 6.01 8.36 12.33
CA TYR A 99 5.66 7.98 13.70
C TYR A 99 6.83 8.08 14.69
N ARG A 100 6.51 8.17 15.99
CA ARG A 100 7.45 8.50 17.08
C ARG A 100 8.58 7.51 17.34
N PHE A 101 8.47 6.27 16.86
CA PHE A 101 9.45 5.21 17.12
C PHE A 101 10.58 5.14 16.10
N VAL A 102 10.58 6.01 15.11
CA VAL A 102 11.66 6.14 14.12
C VAL A 102 12.90 6.66 14.81
N ALA A 103 14.00 5.89 14.75
CA ALA A 103 15.27 6.28 15.33
C ALA A 103 16.02 7.29 14.42
N ALA A 104 15.94 7.07 13.10
CA ALA A 104 16.49 7.97 12.09
C ALA A 104 15.66 7.88 10.81
N ARG A 105 15.54 9.01 10.11
CA ARG A 105 14.96 9.06 8.77
C ARG A 105 16.03 8.77 7.75
N VAL A 106 15.65 8.08 6.69
CA VAL A 106 16.49 7.92 5.50
C VAL A 106 16.21 9.09 4.57
N PRO A 107 17.22 9.82 4.10
CA PRO A 107 17.02 10.93 3.17
C PRO A 107 16.22 10.52 1.93
N PRO A 108 15.21 11.30 1.49
CA PRO A 108 14.34 10.95 0.36
C PRO A 108 15.10 10.62 -0.92
N ASN A 109 16.18 11.31 -1.22
CA ASN A 109 17.01 11.04 -2.39
C ASN A 109 17.69 9.65 -2.36
N GLU A 110 17.91 9.05 -1.20
CA GLU A 110 18.53 7.72 -1.11
C GLU A 110 17.56 6.60 -1.48
N TRP A 111 16.34 6.61 -0.91
CA TRP A 111 15.34 5.60 -1.27
C TRP A 111 14.75 5.84 -2.67
N ALA A 112 14.59 7.12 -3.11
CA ALA A 112 14.16 7.42 -4.47
C ALA A 112 15.18 6.93 -5.51
N ALA A 113 16.48 7.09 -5.26
CA ALA A 113 17.53 6.54 -6.11
C ALA A 113 17.46 4.99 -6.19
N ALA A 114 17.13 4.31 -5.08
CA ALA A 114 16.92 2.86 -5.12
C ALA A 114 15.66 2.47 -5.91
N TYR A 115 14.59 3.26 -5.86
CA TYR A 115 13.38 3.03 -6.65
C TYR A 115 13.61 3.26 -8.16
N ALA A 116 14.60 4.07 -8.54
CA ALA A 116 14.98 4.23 -9.95
C ALA A 116 15.51 2.91 -10.58
N ASP A 117 15.91 1.93 -9.77
CA ASP A 117 16.29 0.59 -10.21
C ASP A 117 15.08 -0.33 -10.48
N LEU A 118 13.85 0.09 -10.14
CA LEU A 118 12.61 -0.61 -10.51
C LEU A 118 12.42 -0.58 -12.02
N SER A 119 12.11 -1.73 -12.61
CA SER A 119 12.05 -1.90 -14.07
C SER A 119 10.76 -2.57 -14.52
N ALA A 120 9.99 -1.85 -15.34
CA ALA A 120 8.82 -2.36 -16.03
C ALA A 120 8.69 -1.70 -17.42
N PRO A 121 8.18 -2.41 -18.46
CA PRO A 121 8.02 -1.85 -19.79
C PRO A 121 7.18 -0.56 -19.86
N LEU A 122 6.17 -0.44 -19.01
CA LEU A 122 5.30 0.73 -18.92
C LEU A 122 5.75 1.73 -17.86
N GLY A 123 6.86 1.46 -17.16
CA GLY A 123 7.46 2.35 -16.17
C GLY A 123 6.94 2.17 -14.74
N LEU A 124 7.35 3.13 -13.92
CA LEU A 124 6.97 3.28 -12.50
C LEU A 124 6.18 4.58 -12.34
N TYR A 125 5.00 4.48 -11.76
CA TYR A 125 4.16 5.61 -11.37
C TYR A 125 3.93 5.61 -9.86
N THR A 126 3.85 6.77 -9.26
CA THR A 126 3.58 6.90 -7.83
C THR A 126 2.56 7.99 -7.56
N ILE A 127 1.86 7.86 -6.46
CA ILE A 127 1.12 8.93 -5.79
C ILE A 127 1.79 9.22 -4.45
N LEU A 128 1.41 10.30 -3.77
CA LEU A 128 1.82 10.56 -2.40
C LEU A 128 0.75 10.06 -1.42
N GLY A 129 1.18 9.66 -0.22
CA GLY A 129 0.30 9.34 0.89
C GLY A 129 0.35 10.39 2.00
N ASN A 130 -0.48 10.23 3.00
CA ASN A 130 -0.64 11.21 4.08
C ASN A 130 0.63 11.43 4.90
N HIS A 131 1.45 10.39 5.11
CA HIS A 131 2.72 10.55 5.81
C HIS A 131 3.74 11.35 4.99
N ASP A 132 3.70 11.26 3.66
CA ASP A 132 4.53 12.06 2.77
C ASP A 132 4.19 13.55 2.89
N TRP A 133 2.89 13.87 2.92
CA TRP A 133 2.39 15.23 3.14
C TRP A 133 2.71 15.75 4.55
N TRP A 134 2.52 14.94 5.57
CA TRP A 134 2.79 15.32 6.96
C TRP A 134 4.27 15.50 7.25
N HIS A 135 5.13 14.88 6.46
CA HIS A 135 6.56 15.12 6.54
C HIS A 135 6.95 16.39 5.77
N ASN A 136 7.05 16.29 4.46
CA ASN A 136 7.34 17.41 3.55
C ASN A 136 7.15 16.94 2.10
N ALA A 137 5.95 17.12 1.57
CA ALA A 137 5.61 16.67 0.21
C ALA A 137 6.53 17.26 -0.86
N ASP A 138 6.98 18.53 -0.70
CA ASP A 138 7.86 19.15 -1.69
C ASP A 138 9.25 18.52 -1.72
N THR A 139 9.79 18.13 -0.56
CA THR A 139 11.07 17.41 -0.49
C THR A 139 10.95 16.03 -1.13
N ILE A 140 9.83 15.34 -0.91
CA ILE A 140 9.57 14.01 -1.48
C ILE A 140 9.38 14.12 -2.99
N ARG A 141 8.58 15.08 -3.49
CA ARG A 141 8.45 15.35 -4.93
C ARG A 141 9.81 15.62 -5.58
N GLY A 142 10.62 16.47 -4.96
CA GLY A 142 11.95 16.79 -5.47
C GLY A 142 12.87 15.55 -5.56
N ALA A 143 12.79 14.62 -4.61
CA ALA A 143 13.55 13.38 -4.63
C ALA A 143 13.06 12.41 -5.72
N LEU A 144 11.74 12.25 -5.87
CA LEU A 144 11.11 11.41 -6.90
C LEU A 144 11.39 11.97 -8.30
N ASP A 145 11.25 13.28 -8.50
CA ASP A 145 11.58 13.95 -9.77
C ASP A 145 13.07 13.80 -10.12
N GLY A 146 13.96 13.96 -9.14
CA GLY A 146 15.39 13.73 -9.30
C GLY A 146 15.72 12.30 -9.72
N ALA A 147 14.95 11.33 -9.28
CA ALA A 147 15.02 9.93 -9.68
C ALA A 147 14.24 9.61 -10.98
N ARG A 148 13.59 10.60 -11.59
CA ARG A 148 12.74 10.47 -12.79
C ARG A 148 11.55 9.52 -12.60
N ILE A 149 11.00 9.49 -11.42
CA ILE A 149 9.80 8.70 -11.09
C ILE A 149 8.57 9.59 -11.33
N ARG A 150 7.63 9.09 -12.11
CA ARG A 150 6.41 9.83 -12.48
C ARG A 150 5.45 9.90 -11.29
N ILE A 151 5.20 11.10 -10.79
CA ILE A 151 4.22 11.37 -9.74
C ILE A 151 2.89 11.72 -10.40
N MET A 152 1.80 11.18 -9.89
CA MET A 152 0.45 11.45 -10.34
C MET A 152 -0.38 12.01 -9.18
N GLU A 153 -0.70 13.29 -9.26
CA GLU A 153 -1.54 13.96 -8.27
C GLU A 153 -2.68 14.66 -9.00
N ASN A 154 -3.87 14.06 -8.96
CA ASN A 154 -5.07 14.49 -9.70
C ASN A 154 -4.84 14.53 -11.22
N GLU A 155 -4.13 13.56 -11.73
CA GLU A 155 -3.78 13.43 -13.14
C GLU A 155 -4.26 12.11 -13.71
N ALA A 156 -4.51 12.07 -15.01
CA ALA A 156 -4.78 10.86 -15.76
C ALA A 156 -3.96 10.81 -17.04
N GLU A 157 -3.31 9.67 -17.29
CA GLU A 157 -2.47 9.43 -18.47
C GLU A 157 -3.02 8.26 -19.27
N LEU A 158 -3.05 8.40 -20.61
CA LEU A 158 -3.44 7.35 -21.53
C LEU A 158 -2.21 6.51 -21.90
N ILE A 159 -2.19 5.27 -21.46
CA ILE A 159 -1.07 4.35 -21.68
C ILE A 159 -1.41 3.40 -22.82
N GLU A 160 -0.47 3.21 -23.73
CA GLU A 160 -0.56 2.21 -24.80
C GLU A 160 0.19 0.93 -24.38
N HIS A 161 -0.47 -0.21 -24.51
CA HIS A 161 0.09 -1.51 -24.21
C HIS A 161 -0.41 -2.56 -25.21
N ARG A 162 0.50 -3.19 -25.94
CA ARG A 162 0.22 -4.26 -26.93
C ARG A 162 -0.86 -3.90 -27.96
N GLY A 163 -0.83 -2.65 -28.43
CA GLY A 163 -1.80 -2.15 -29.42
C GLY A 163 -3.19 -1.84 -28.85
N ARG A 164 -3.36 -1.89 -27.54
CA ARG A 164 -4.55 -1.47 -26.79
C ARG A 164 -4.18 -0.30 -25.86
N ARG A 165 -5.18 0.36 -25.33
CA ARG A 165 -4.98 1.51 -24.45
C ARG A 165 -5.79 1.36 -23.18
N PHE A 166 -5.29 1.96 -22.12
CA PHE A 166 -6.00 2.14 -20.85
C PHE A 166 -5.57 3.47 -20.21
N TRP A 167 -6.42 3.99 -19.35
CA TRP A 167 -6.10 5.16 -18.55
C TRP A 167 -5.54 4.73 -17.19
N LEU A 168 -4.46 5.36 -16.79
CA LEU A 168 -3.96 5.33 -15.41
C LEU A 168 -4.26 6.71 -14.80
N GLY A 169 -5.06 6.75 -13.74
CA GLY A 169 -5.32 7.95 -12.96
C GLY A 169 -4.64 7.84 -11.60
N GLY A 170 -4.20 8.98 -11.05
CA GLY A 170 -3.69 9.08 -9.70
C GLY A 170 -4.31 10.27 -8.98
N LEU A 171 -4.78 10.05 -7.75
CA LEU A 171 -5.40 11.08 -6.93
C LEU A 171 -4.41 11.70 -5.96
N GLY A 172 -4.64 12.95 -5.59
CA GLY A 172 -4.05 13.56 -4.42
C GLY A 172 -4.53 12.86 -3.15
N ASP A 173 -3.80 13.05 -2.06
CA ASP A 173 -4.06 12.41 -0.78
C ASP A 173 -5.28 13.03 -0.07
N GLN A 174 -6.18 12.20 0.47
CA GLN A 174 -7.42 12.65 1.14
C GLN A 174 -7.16 13.24 2.53
N LEU A 175 -6.04 12.92 3.17
CA LEU A 175 -5.67 13.34 4.52
C LEU A 175 -4.46 14.28 4.56
N ALA A 176 -4.03 14.78 3.40
CA ALA A 176 -2.84 15.64 3.24
C ALA A 176 -2.70 16.73 4.30
N HIS A 177 -3.81 17.35 4.68
CA HIS A 177 -3.85 18.47 5.62
C HIS A 177 -4.63 18.18 6.91
N LEU A 178 -4.74 16.93 7.31
CA LEU A 178 -5.50 16.50 8.49
C LEU A 178 -5.21 17.35 9.75
N PHE A 179 -3.97 17.79 9.91
CA PHE A 179 -3.55 18.59 11.07
C PHE A 179 -3.59 20.12 10.84
N ASP A 180 -3.87 20.57 9.61
CA ASP A 180 -4.02 22.00 9.31
C ASP A 180 -5.49 22.38 9.12
N ARG A 181 -6.15 22.76 10.20
CA ARG A 181 -7.57 23.16 10.20
C ARG A 181 -7.91 24.38 9.35
N ARG A 182 -6.93 25.06 8.74
CA ARG A 182 -7.13 26.22 7.86
C ARG A 182 -7.27 25.81 6.40
N ARG A 183 -6.95 24.55 6.05
CA ARG A 183 -7.02 24.03 4.70
C ARG A 183 -8.16 23.03 4.57
N ARG A 184 -8.56 22.70 3.33
CA ARG A 184 -9.29 21.48 3.02
C ARG A 184 -8.49 20.30 3.55
N MET A 185 -9.14 19.25 4.01
CA MET A 185 -8.47 18.09 4.61
C MET A 185 -7.59 17.36 3.60
N GLY A 186 -8.08 17.15 2.37
CA GLY A 186 -7.37 16.45 1.32
C GLY A 186 -7.00 17.33 0.14
N GLU A 187 -6.08 16.83 -0.67
CA GLU A 187 -5.69 17.37 -1.97
C GLU A 187 -6.33 16.58 -3.14
N ASP A 188 -7.09 15.52 -2.85
CA ASP A 188 -7.79 14.71 -3.83
C ASP A 188 -8.82 15.53 -4.64
N ASP A 189 -8.82 15.34 -5.96
CA ASP A 189 -9.81 15.92 -6.87
C ASP A 189 -10.24 14.88 -7.92
N LEU A 190 -11.12 13.96 -7.49
CA LEU A 190 -11.64 12.91 -8.36
C LEU A 190 -12.37 13.47 -9.59
N PRO A 191 -13.23 14.51 -9.49
CA PRO A 191 -13.87 15.11 -10.65
C PRO A 191 -12.87 15.68 -11.67
N ALA A 192 -11.84 16.41 -11.22
CA ALA A 192 -10.80 16.95 -12.12
C ALA A 192 -10.01 15.84 -12.81
N THR A 193 -9.63 14.78 -12.07
CA THR A 193 -8.93 13.62 -12.62
C THR A 193 -9.77 12.91 -13.68
N LEU A 194 -11.05 12.63 -13.39
CA LEU A 194 -11.95 11.98 -14.31
C LEU A 194 -12.23 12.83 -15.56
N SER A 195 -12.22 14.15 -15.46
CA SER A 195 -12.44 15.07 -16.60
C SER A 195 -11.36 14.96 -17.68
N GLN A 196 -10.18 14.46 -17.33
CA GLN A 196 -9.05 14.24 -18.24
C GLN A 196 -9.24 12.95 -19.07
N ILE A 197 -10.09 12.03 -18.63
CA ILE A 197 -10.35 10.74 -19.26
C ILE A 197 -11.38 10.93 -20.38
N ARG A 198 -10.90 11.13 -21.60
CA ARG A 198 -11.71 11.56 -22.76
C ARG A 198 -12.16 10.43 -23.68
N THR A 199 -11.74 9.21 -23.46
CA THR A 199 -12.08 8.05 -24.27
C THR A 199 -12.79 6.97 -23.46
N LYS A 200 -13.26 5.91 -24.11
CA LYS A 200 -13.94 4.78 -23.46
C LYS A 200 -12.97 3.67 -23.03
N ASP A 201 -11.67 3.87 -23.18
CA ASP A 201 -10.67 2.90 -22.77
C ASP A 201 -10.76 2.64 -21.25
N PRO A 202 -10.47 1.42 -20.75
CA PRO A 202 -10.59 1.08 -19.34
C PRO A 202 -9.70 1.95 -18.44
N VAL A 203 -10.04 2.04 -17.17
CA VAL A 203 -9.34 2.92 -16.21
C VAL A 203 -8.86 2.12 -15.01
N VAL A 204 -7.60 2.30 -14.65
CA VAL A 204 -7.02 1.96 -13.34
C VAL A 204 -6.84 3.28 -12.58
N MET A 205 -7.37 3.37 -11.36
CA MET A 205 -7.24 4.55 -10.51
C MET A 205 -6.38 4.22 -9.29
N LEU A 206 -5.37 5.04 -9.03
CA LEU A 206 -4.53 4.99 -7.84
C LEU A 206 -5.06 5.97 -6.80
N ALA A 207 -5.26 5.51 -5.59
CA ALA A 207 -5.62 6.33 -4.44
C ALA A 207 -4.83 5.86 -3.22
N HIS A 208 -4.47 6.75 -2.31
CA HIS A 208 -3.83 6.31 -1.10
C HIS A 208 -4.86 5.73 -0.14
N GLU A 209 -5.90 6.51 0.21
CA GLU A 209 -6.98 6.07 1.08
C GLU A 209 -8.06 5.29 0.28
N PRO A 210 -8.53 4.16 0.81
CA PRO A 210 -9.58 3.37 0.17
C PRO A 210 -10.99 4.00 0.25
N ASP A 211 -11.19 5.00 1.10
CA ASP A 211 -12.51 5.63 1.34
C ASP A 211 -13.07 6.32 0.11
N ILE A 212 -12.20 6.80 -0.80
CA ILE A 212 -12.60 7.37 -2.08
C ILE A 212 -13.46 6.40 -2.91
N PHE A 213 -13.44 5.10 -2.58
CA PHE A 213 -14.20 4.09 -3.31
C PHE A 213 -15.70 4.29 -3.24
N ASP A 214 -16.20 4.94 -2.19
CA ASP A 214 -17.62 5.30 -2.09
C ASP A 214 -18.04 6.30 -3.19
N GLU A 215 -17.13 7.16 -3.63
CA GLU A 215 -17.34 8.15 -4.68
C GLU A 215 -16.90 7.66 -6.08
N MET A 216 -16.18 6.51 -6.15
CA MET A 216 -15.62 6.01 -7.39
C MET A 216 -16.70 5.57 -8.38
N PRO A 217 -16.78 6.14 -9.59
CA PRO A 217 -17.80 5.77 -10.54
C PRO A 217 -17.54 4.40 -11.17
N ALA A 218 -18.61 3.73 -11.62
CA ALA A 218 -18.53 2.45 -12.35
C ALA A 218 -17.70 2.53 -13.66
N ARG A 219 -17.33 3.72 -14.10
CA ARG A 219 -16.42 3.97 -15.23
C ARG A 219 -15.01 3.51 -14.95
N VAL A 220 -14.58 3.48 -13.68
CA VAL A 220 -13.26 2.99 -13.24
C VAL A 220 -13.33 1.48 -13.11
N SER A 221 -12.50 0.79 -13.91
CA SER A 221 -12.46 -0.67 -13.93
C SER A 221 -11.82 -1.26 -12.67
N LEU A 222 -10.79 -0.60 -12.13
CA LEU A 222 -10.06 -1.03 -10.95
C LEU A 222 -9.53 0.18 -10.18
N THR A 223 -9.73 0.17 -8.86
CA THR A 223 -9.06 1.08 -7.91
C THR A 223 -7.97 0.31 -7.16
N LEU A 224 -6.80 0.91 -6.98
CA LEU A 224 -5.71 0.38 -6.18
C LEU A 224 -5.48 1.32 -5.00
N ALA A 225 -5.51 0.80 -3.77
CA ALA A 225 -5.37 1.59 -2.54
C ALA A 225 -4.40 0.96 -1.53
N GLY A 226 -3.88 1.79 -0.62
CA GLY A 226 -3.00 1.43 0.49
C GLY A 226 -3.54 1.88 1.84
N HIS A 227 -2.73 2.63 2.60
CA HIS A 227 -3.04 3.37 3.82
C HIS A 227 -3.41 2.55 5.06
N THR A 228 -4.25 1.53 4.92
CA THR A 228 -4.85 0.81 6.06
C THR A 228 -3.89 -0.17 6.72
N HIS A 229 -2.78 -0.52 6.08
CA HIS A 229 -1.85 -1.58 6.50
C HIS A 229 -2.54 -2.94 6.78
N GLY A 230 -3.74 -3.17 6.23
CA GLY A 230 -4.58 -4.30 6.61
C GLY A 230 -4.95 -4.31 8.10
N GLY A 231 -4.72 -3.17 8.80
CA GLY A 231 -4.87 -2.99 10.25
C GLY A 231 -3.69 -3.49 11.06
N GLN A 232 -2.54 -3.78 10.46
CA GLN A 232 -1.27 -4.25 11.06
C GLN A 232 -1.37 -5.48 11.96
N ILE A 233 -2.39 -5.55 12.82
CA ILE A 233 -2.64 -6.66 13.74
C ILE A 233 -3.99 -7.26 13.41
N TYR A 234 -4.00 -8.54 13.07
CA TYR A 234 -5.21 -9.30 12.83
C TYR A 234 -5.20 -10.61 13.60
N VAL A 235 -6.19 -10.76 14.47
CA VAL A 235 -6.46 -12.00 15.19
C VAL A 235 -7.91 -12.42 14.87
N PRO A 236 -8.12 -13.59 14.25
CA PRO A 236 -9.48 -14.04 13.93
C PRO A 236 -10.42 -14.00 15.14
N GLY A 237 -11.60 -13.37 14.97
CA GLY A 237 -12.60 -13.28 16.03
C GLY A 237 -12.35 -12.16 17.05
N MET A 238 -11.27 -11.38 16.94
CA MET A 238 -11.04 -10.23 17.80
C MET A 238 -11.25 -8.92 17.04
N PRO A 239 -11.84 -7.87 17.68
CA PRO A 239 -11.87 -6.54 17.10
C PRO A 239 -10.45 -6.03 16.84
N ASN A 240 -10.22 -5.39 15.72
CA ASN A 240 -8.93 -4.77 15.43
C ASN A 240 -8.90 -3.35 16.02
N PRO A 241 -8.03 -3.07 17.04
CA PRO A 241 -7.97 -1.76 17.68
C PRO A 241 -7.26 -0.69 16.83
N PHE A 242 -6.56 -1.10 15.76
CA PHE A 242 -5.76 -0.20 14.92
C PHE A 242 -6.50 0.29 13.69
N ILE A 243 -7.71 -0.24 13.42
CA ILE A 243 -8.56 0.30 12.37
C ILE A 243 -9.41 1.41 12.98
N PRO A 244 -9.32 2.65 12.49
CA PRO A 244 -10.21 3.72 12.91
C PRO A 244 -11.68 3.29 12.77
N ARG A 245 -12.51 3.58 13.78
CA ARG A 245 -13.94 3.20 13.76
C ARG A 245 -14.71 3.79 12.60
N ASP A 246 -14.21 4.90 12.07
CA ASP A 246 -14.80 5.62 10.95
C ASP A 246 -14.68 4.83 9.63
N TYR A 247 -13.64 4.04 9.46
CA TYR A 247 -13.47 3.10 8.33
C TYR A 247 -14.39 1.87 8.39
N ARG A 248 -15.25 1.75 9.39
CA ARG A 248 -16.24 0.67 9.59
C ARG A 248 -15.72 -0.75 9.29
N GLY A 249 -14.41 -0.94 9.15
CA GLY A 249 -13.76 -2.19 8.77
C GLY A 249 -14.11 -2.70 7.35
N ARG A 250 -14.85 -1.91 6.58
CA ARG A 250 -15.34 -2.25 5.24
C ARG A 250 -14.20 -2.29 4.23
N PHE A 251 -13.35 -1.27 4.25
CA PHE A 251 -12.22 -1.11 3.33
C PHE A 251 -10.88 -1.35 4.05
N ARG A 252 -10.69 -2.57 4.54
CA ARG A 252 -9.50 -2.87 5.34
C ARG A 252 -8.37 -3.47 4.52
N TYR A 253 -8.65 -4.47 3.69
CA TYR A 253 -7.62 -5.31 3.07
C TYR A 253 -8.17 -6.20 1.98
N GLY A 254 -7.40 -6.40 0.93
CA GLY A 254 -7.66 -7.37 -0.10
C GLY A 254 -8.62 -6.89 -1.20
N HIS A 255 -9.30 -7.81 -1.84
CA HIS A 255 -10.19 -7.50 -2.96
C HIS A 255 -11.60 -7.18 -2.47
N VAL A 256 -12.06 -5.98 -2.78
CA VAL A 256 -13.41 -5.49 -2.51
C VAL A 256 -14.17 -5.37 -3.82
N VAL A 257 -15.42 -5.85 -3.83
CA VAL A 257 -16.34 -5.70 -4.96
C VAL A 257 -17.66 -5.15 -4.46
N GLU A 258 -18.06 -3.99 -4.95
CA GLU A 258 -19.33 -3.36 -4.61
C GLU A 258 -19.97 -2.75 -5.84
N GLU A 259 -21.22 -3.10 -6.10
CA GLU A 259 -21.97 -2.61 -7.26
C GLU A 259 -21.24 -2.78 -8.60
N GLY A 260 -20.46 -3.87 -8.74
CA GLY A 260 -19.65 -4.13 -9.92
C GLY A 260 -18.36 -3.31 -10.02
N ARG A 261 -18.05 -2.45 -9.03
CA ARG A 261 -16.77 -1.74 -8.91
C ARG A 261 -15.76 -2.60 -8.18
N HIS A 262 -14.53 -2.58 -8.61
CA HIS A 262 -13.45 -3.40 -8.04
C HIS A 262 -12.38 -2.53 -7.40
N MET A 263 -11.96 -2.86 -6.19
CA MET A 263 -10.81 -2.26 -5.52
C MET A 263 -9.91 -3.33 -4.92
N ILE A 264 -8.59 -3.14 -5.01
CA ILE A 264 -7.60 -3.89 -4.24
C ILE A 264 -7.00 -2.94 -3.21
N ILE A 265 -7.01 -3.38 -1.95
CA ILE A 265 -6.38 -2.66 -0.84
C ILE A 265 -5.17 -3.47 -0.40
N SER A 266 -3.98 -2.89 -0.57
CA SER A 266 -2.73 -3.51 -0.13
C SER A 266 -2.58 -3.43 1.39
N GLY A 267 -2.03 -4.49 1.98
CA GLY A 267 -1.60 -4.48 3.38
C GLY A 267 -0.31 -3.68 3.62
N GLY A 268 0.33 -3.19 2.55
CA GLY A 268 1.55 -2.40 2.66
C GLY A 268 2.77 -3.17 3.15
N ILE A 269 3.92 -2.50 3.21
CA ILE A 269 5.20 -3.11 3.58
C ILE A 269 5.68 -2.65 4.95
N GLY A 270 5.65 -1.36 5.22
CA GLY A 270 6.08 -0.76 6.47
C GLY A 270 5.06 -0.86 7.59
N MET A 271 5.14 0.06 8.52
CA MET A 271 4.26 0.13 9.69
C MET A 271 3.92 1.59 9.96
N SER A 272 2.76 1.82 10.59
CA SER A 272 2.34 3.14 11.05
C SER A 272 1.91 3.09 12.51
N GLY A 273 2.16 4.14 13.27
CA GLY A 273 1.83 4.24 14.69
C GLY A 273 2.70 3.37 15.59
N LEU A 274 2.57 2.06 15.53
CA LEU A 274 3.39 1.09 16.28
C LEU A 274 4.23 0.22 15.35
N PRO A 275 5.49 -0.07 15.70
CA PRO A 275 6.39 -0.87 14.86
C PRO A 275 6.14 -2.38 15.03
N VAL A 276 4.91 -2.83 14.78
CA VAL A 276 4.51 -4.24 14.93
C VAL A 276 3.57 -4.65 13.80
N ARG A 277 3.69 -5.91 13.37
CA ARG A 277 2.71 -6.61 12.52
C ARG A 277 2.43 -7.98 13.09
N PHE A 278 1.16 -8.39 13.06
CA PHE A 278 0.75 -9.73 13.49
C PHE A 278 -0.44 -10.21 12.67
N GLY A 279 -0.25 -11.28 11.91
CA GLY A 279 -1.29 -11.84 11.04
C GLY A 279 -1.59 -11.01 9.78
N VAL A 280 -0.77 -9.98 9.49
CA VAL A 280 -0.80 -9.16 8.27
C VAL A 280 0.65 -8.91 7.83
N PRO A 281 1.32 -9.91 7.26
CA PRO A 281 2.70 -9.76 6.86
C PRO A 281 2.87 -8.71 5.77
N PRO A 282 4.04 -8.04 5.71
CA PRO A 282 4.37 -7.14 4.60
C PRO A 282 4.20 -7.81 3.25
N GLU A 283 3.63 -7.08 2.28
CA GLU A 283 3.38 -7.64 0.97
C GLU A 283 3.68 -6.70 -0.19
N ILE A 284 4.04 -7.29 -1.32
CA ILE A 284 3.94 -6.73 -2.66
C ILE A 284 2.71 -7.36 -3.31
N VAL A 285 1.80 -6.55 -3.84
CA VAL A 285 0.62 -7.06 -4.54
C VAL A 285 0.91 -7.13 -6.03
N VAL A 286 0.50 -8.23 -6.67
CA VAL A 286 0.50 -8.38 -8.14
C VAL A 286 -0.93 -8.49 -8.61
N VAL A 287 -1.37 -7.54 -9.42
CA VAL A 287 -2.69 -7.59 -10.06
C VAL A 287 -2.54 -8.00 -11.52
N ARG A 288 -3.30 -9.02 -11.91
CA ARG A 288 -3.36 -9.48 -13.30
C ARG A 288 -4.73 -9.23 -13.87
N LEU A 289 -4.76 -8.43 -14.90
CA LEU A 289 -5.98 -8.03 -15.62
C LEU A 289 -6.06 -8.74 -16.98
N GLY A 290 -7.27 -8.98 -17.43
CA GLY A 290 -7.51 -9.70 -18.69
C GLY A 290 -6.98 -11.13 -18.64
N ASN A 291 -6.33 -11.57 -19.73
CA ASN A 291 -5.72 -12.89 -19.82
C ASN A 291 -4.20 -12.87 -19.53
N ALA A 292 -3.76 -12.02 -18.58
CA ALA A 292 -2.35 -11.94 -18.19
C ALA A 292 -1.85 -13.28 -17.60
N PRO A 293 -0.67 -13.79 -18.04
CA PRO A 293 -0.14 -15.08 -17.56
C PRO A 293 0.22 -15.01 -16.06
N ALA A 294 0.30 -16.19 -15.42
CA ALA A 294 0.80 -16.28 -14.05
C ALA A 294 2.26 -15.83 -13.94
N VAL A 295 2.69 -15.43 -12.72
CA VAL A 295 4.12 -15.33 -12.40
C VAL A 295 4.71 -16.74 -12.50
N ALA A 296 5.85 -16.87 -13.19
CA ALA A 296 6.58 -18.12 -13.32
C ALA A 296 7.24 -18.53 -11.99
#